data_a6a55686f894c506a60ab63a32bbb5b6
#
_entry.id   a6a55686f894c506a60ab63a32bbb5b6
#
_cell.length_a   1.000
_cell.length_b   1.000
_cell.length_c   1.000
_cell.angle_alpha   90.00
_cell.angle_beta   90.00
_cell.angle_gamma   90.00
#
_symmetry.space_group_name_H-M   'P 1'
#
loop_
_entity.id
_entity.type
_entity.pdbx_description
1 polymer ?
#
loop_
_entity_poly.entity_id
_entity_poly.type
_entity_poly.pdbx_seq_one_letter_code
_entity_poly.pdbx_strand_id
1 'polypeptide(L)'
;ASYAASSDAVAEFAEMVDALHENGIECLMEFCFAPGTPSGFALQVLHHWQLRYQIDGFHLVGDASLAEEASKDALLRKTKLIFVGVDGERIDQGNRPWFRNLGEHNQGYQYHIRRFLKGDEGSLSDFTYYLRRSPETHGVINYLADHDGFTLYDSVSYEQKHNLDNGEDNMDGSNENLTWNCGAEGVTRKPAVRALRLRQLKNAVLMLMTSQGTPLIYGGDEFGNSQKGNNNAWCQDNKTGWIDWKAAARNPEFAAFVKAAIAFRKAHPALHGEREPRLIDYKSYGCPDMSFHSQRAWFSQMENTCRFIGVMYCGSYFQDKDGNKDDDLYIAYNMHWNPHELALPSLPEQKVWYLTADTNTPEVFLTEENQKKVSAKTVIVPPRSIIILTGKQEKRQNDESMAAL
;
A
#
# COMPACT_ATOMS: atom_id res chain seq x y z
N ALA A 1 7.59 25.82 14.91
CA ALA A 1 8.69 26.75 15.16
C ALA A 1 10.04 26.02 15.30
N SER A 2 10.08 24.83 15.90
CA SER A 2 11.35 24.11 16.15
C SER A 2 12.08 23.69 14.86
N TYR A 3 11.36 23.52 13.78
CA TYR A 3 11.93 23.08 12.47
C TYR A 3 11.98 24.21 11.44
N ALA A 4 11.57 25.43 11.79
CA ALA A 4 11.67 26.56 10.90
C ALA A 4 13.12 27.00 10.71
N ALA A 5 13.51 27.29 9.46
CA ALA A 5 14.82 27.80 9.12
C ALA A 5 14.94 29.31 9.36
N SER A 6 13.81 30.03 9.43
CA SER A 6 13.72 31.47 9.66
C SER A 6 13.13 31.81 11.03
N SER A 7 13.17 33.09 11.39
CA SER A 7 12.51 33.63 12.60
C SER A 7 10.99 33.74 12.43
N ASP A 8 10.45 33.71 11.22
CA ASP A 8 9.02 33.74 10.91
C ASP A 8 8.52 32.35 10.48
N ALA A 9 8.36 31.47 11.47
CA ALA A 9 7.87 30.11 11.24
C ALA A 9 6.45 30.05 10.63
N VAL A 10 5.66 31.12 10.81
CA VAL A 10 4.29 31.21 10.29
C VAL A 10 4.29 31.46 8.77
N ALA A 11 5.11 32.41 8.32
CA ALA A 11 5.29 32.69 6.91
C ALA A 11 5.92 31.49 6.18
N GLU A 12 7.00 30.93 6.78
CA GLU A 12 7.70 29.78 6.20
C GLU A 12 6.78 28.55 6.03
N PHE A 13 5.89 28.29 7.01
CA PHE A 13 4.90 27.22 6.85
C PHE A 13 3.91 27.49 5.73
N ALA A 14 3.42 28.74 5.61
CA ALA A 14 2.53 29.09 4.51
C ALA A 14 3.21 28.93 3.13
N GLU A 15 4.45 29.40 2.99
CA GLU A 15 5.25 29.24 1.77
C GLU A 15 5.49 27.77 1.42
N MET A 16 5.68 26.90 2.43
CA MET A 16 5.82 25.46 2.22
C MET A 16 4.52 24.87 1.64
N VAL A 17 3.34 25.23 2.19
CA VAL A 17 2.05 24.74 1.69
C VAL A 17 1.81 25.22 0.27
N ASP A 18 2.07 26.50 -0.01
CA ASP A 18 1.93 27.08 -1.35
C ASP A 18 2.84 26.35 -2.37
N ALA A 19 4.10 26.07 -2.00
CA ALA A 19 5.02 25.33 -2.85
C ALA A 19 4.58 23.88 -3.12
N LEU A 20 3.94 23.22 -2.15
CA LEU A 20 3.32 21.89 -2.36
C LEU A 20 2.17 21.99 -3.37
N HIS A 21 1.28 22.95 -3.20
CA HIS A 21 0.14 23.17 -4.10
C HIS A 21 0.56 23.52 -5.54
N GLU A 22 1.58 24.36 -5.71
CA GLU A 22 2.17 24.66 -7.04
C GLU A 22 2.67 23.41 -7.76
N ASN A 23 3.07 22.39 -7.02
CA ASN A 23 3.50 21.10 -7.56
C ASN A 23 2.38 20.03 -7.59
N GLY A 24 1.13 20.41 -7.33
CA GLY A 24 -0.02 19.50 -7.34
C GLY A 24 -0.01 18.48 -6.18
N ILE A 25 0.62 18.83 -5.07
CA ILE A 25 0.72 18.01 -3.85
C ILE A 25 -0.17 18.62 -2.79
N GLU A 26 -1.11 17.84 -2.27
CA GLU A 26 -1.97 18.26 -1.15
C GLU A 26 -1.21 18.11 0.19
N CYS A 27 -1.47 19.03 1.11
CA CYS A 27 -0.90 19.03 2.45
C CYS A 27 -1.95 18.59 3.47
N LEU A 28 -1.69 17.47 4.16
CA LEU A 28 -2.51 17.00 5.26
C LEU A 28 -1.75 17.15 6.58
N MET A 29 -2.45 17.56 7.64
CA MET A 29 -1.89 17.68 8.97
C MET A 29 -2.47 16.63 9.92
N GLU A 30 -1.62 16.08 10.78
CA GLU A 30 -2.07 15.22 11.86
C GLU A 30 -2.35 16.03 13.12
N PHE A 31 -3.49 15.73 13.75
CA PHE A 31 -3.87 16.25 15.07
C PHE A 31 -4.25 15.12 16.01
N CYS A 32 -3.59 15.09 17.17
CA CYS A 32 -3.93 14.21 18.26
C CYS A 32 -4.68 15.01 19.32
N PHE A 33 -5.96 14.73 19.50
CA PHE A 33 -6.78 15.35 20.54
C PHE A 33 -6.89 14.39 21.72
N ALA A 34 -6.56 14.88 22.92
CA ALA A 34 -6.69 14.09 24.14
C ALA A 34 -8.14 13.66 24.38
N PRO A 35 -8.36 12.47 24.97
CA PRO A 35 -9.71 12.02 25.33
C PRO A 35 -10.46 13.09 26.15
N GLY A 36 -11.73 13.35 25.78
CA GLY A 36 -12.56 14.37 26.43
C GLY A 36 -12.29 15.81 25.95
N THR A 37 -11.46 16.02 24.93
CA THR A 37 -11.34 17.34 24.28
C THR A 37 -12.73 17.75 23.73
N PRO A 38 -13.26 18.94 24.07
CA PRO A 38 -14.54 19.40 23.51
C PRO A 38 -14.45 19.50 21.98
N SER A 39 -15.38 18.83 21.28
CA SER A 39 -15.39 18.82 19.82
C SER A 39 -15.49 20.21 19.21
N GLY A 40 -16.22 21.15 19.84
CA GLY A 40 -16.26 22.53 19.40
C GLY A 40 -14.89 23.23 19.41
N PHE A 41 -14.01 22.92 20.36
CA PHE A 41 -12.62 23.41 20.33
C PHE A 41 -11.80 22.75 19.23
N ALA A 42 -11.90 21.44 19.09
CA ALA A 42 -11.21 20.70 18.05
C ALA A 42 -11.62 21.21 16.64
N LEU A 43 -12.91 21.41 16.37
CA LEU A 43 -13.40 21.98 15.13
C LEU A 43 -12.84 23.39 14.88
N GLN A 44 -12.76 24.26 15.89
CA GLN A 44 -12.15 25.59 15.74
C GLN A 44 -10.68 25.50 15.32
N VAL A 45 -9.92 24.55 15.87
CA VAL A 45 -8.52 24.28 15.46
C VAL A 45 -8.48 23.88 14.00
N LEU A 46 -9.28 22.91 13.58
CA LEU A 46 -9.30 22.45 12.19
C LEU A 46 -9.70 23.55 11.22
N HIS A 47 -10.73 24.35 11.55
CA HIS A 47 -11.15 25.51 10.75
C HIS A 47 -10.02 26.54 10.62
N HIS A 48 -9.27 26.81 11.73
CA HIS A 48 -8.15 27.75 11.67
C HIS A 48 -7.10 27.33 10.63
N TRP A 49 -6.67 26.07 10.65
CA TRP A 49 -5.65 25.58 9.75
C TRP A 49 -6.16 25.49 8.31
N GLN A 50 -7.38 25.05 8.09
CA GLN A 50 -7.98 24.96 6.76
C GLN A 50 -8.18 26.35 6.14
N LEU A 51 -8.72 27.33 6.89
CA LEU A 51 -9.02 28.66 6.37
C LEU A 51 -7.78 29.53 6.20
N ARG A 52 -6.80 29.42 7.11
CA ARG A 52 -5.62 30.28 7.11
C ARG A 52 -4.52 29.75 6.19
N TYR A 53 -4.29 28.46 6.16
CA TYR A 53 -3.17 27.83 5.46
C TYR A 53 -3.61 26.94 4.30
N GLN A 54 -4.90 26.89 4.01
CA GLN A 54 -5.47 26.08 2.92
C GLN A 54 -5.09 24.59 3.00
N ILE A 55 -5.03 24.05 4.23
CA ILE A 55 -4.76 22.64 4.46
C ILE A 55 -5.85 21.79 3.81
N ASP A 56 -5.47 20.79 3.01
CA ASP A 56 -6.38 19.97 2.21
C ASP A 56 -7.04 18.84 3.01
N GLY A 57 -6.43 18.47 4.13
CA GLY A 57 -6.98 17.41 4.96
C GLY A 57 -6.34 17.29 6.32
N PHE A 58 -6.99 16.48 7.14
CA PHE A 58 -6.56 16.19 8.51
C PHE A 58 -6.53 14.69 8.77
N HIS A 59 -5.45 14.24 9.38
CA HIS A 59 -5.32 12.93 9.98
C HIS A 59 -5.63 13.10 11.47
N LEU A 60 -6.72 12.47 11.94
CA LEU A 60 -7.28 12.76 13.25
C LEU A 60 -7.15 11.57 14.18
N VAL A 61 -6.43 11.76 15.28
CA VAL A 61 -6.34 10.84 16.40
C VAL A 61 -7.18 11.41 17.54
N GLY A 62 -8.23 10.70 17.97
CA GLY A 62 -9.13 11.18 19.02
C GLY A 62 -10.38 10.33 19.19
N ASP A 63 -11.31 10.84 19.95
CA ASP A 63 -12.57 10.13 20.24
C ASP A 63 -13.46 10.02 19.00
N ALA A 64 -14.23 8.93 18.94
CA ALA A 64 -15.20 8.71 17.87
C ALA A 64 -16.24 9.83 17.72
N SER A 65 -16.59 10.52 18.83
CA SER A 65 -17.49 11.68 18.81
C SER A 65 -16.93 12.84 18.02
N LEU A 66 -15.61 13.08 18.08
CA LEU A 66 -14.96 14.10 17.25
C LEU A 66 -15.05 13.74 15.77
N ALA A 67 -14.82 12.47 15.42
CA ALA A 67 -14.94 11.99 14.06
C ALA A 67 -16.36 12.22 13.50
N GLU A 68 -17.38 11.89 14.29
CA GLU A 68 -18.78 12.09 13.92
C GLU A 68 -19.15 13.57 13.72
N GLU A 69 -18.68 14.44 14.59
CA GLU A 69 -18.96 15.88 14.47
C GLU A 69 -18.19 16.51 13.31
N ALA A 70 -16.90 16.19 13.13
CA ALA A 70 -16.09 16.67 12.03
C ALA A 70 -16.64 16.22 10.66
N SER A 71 -17.16 14.99 10.56
CA SER A 71 -17.77 14.47 9.33
C SER A 71 -19.04 15.22 8.91
N LYS A 72 -19.74 15.84 9.87
CA LYS A 72 -20.97 16.62 9.65
C LYS A 72 -20.72 18.12 9.48
N ASP A 73 -19.49 18.57 9.72
CA ASP A 73 -19.15 20.00 9.67
C ASP A 73 -19.19 20.55 8.24
N ALA A 74 -19.95 21.65 8.07
CA ALA A 74 -20.20 22.25 6.76
C ALA A 74 -18.94 22.88 6.14
N LEU A 75 -18.01 23.38 6.95
CA LEU A 75 -16.76 24.00 6.45
C LEU A 75 -15.77 22.91 6.03
N LEU A 76 -15.76 21.75 6.71
CA LEU A 76 -14.87 20.64 6.43
C LEU A 76 -15.38 19.66 5.35
N ARG A 77 -16.55 19.91 4.76
CA ARG A 77 -17.19 18.98 3.80
C ARG A 77 -16.35 18.65 2.55
N LYS A 78 -15.37 19.49 2.19
CA LYS A 78 -14.43 19.27 1.07
C LYS A 78 -13.01 18.93 1.55
N THR A 79 -12.77 19.02 2.85
CA THR A 79 -11.49 18.73 3.47
C THR A 79 -11.38 17.23 3.71
N LYS A 80 -10.27 16.61 3.37
CA LYS A 80 -10.04 15.17 3.63
C LYS A 80 -9.93 14.94 5.13
N LEU A 81 -10.71 14.03 5.65
CA LEU A 81 -10.72 13.67 7.07
C LEU A 81 -10.39 12.19 7.20
N ILE A 82 -9.19 11.88 7.69
CA ILE A 82 -8.71 10.53 7.89
C ILE A 82 -8.68 10.25 9.40
N PHE A 83 -9.39 9.22 9.83
CA PHE A 83 -9.55 8.90 11.24
C PHE A 83 -8.74 7.67 11.64
N VAL A 84 -8.09 7.75 12.79
CA VAL A 84 -7.32 6.66 13.40
C VAL A 84 -8.15 5.99 14.50
N GLY A 85 -8.20 4.65 14.48
CA GLY A 85 -8.89 3.88 15.54
C GLY A 85 -10.41 4.01 15.54
N VAL A 86 -11.01 4.57 14.50
CA VAL A 86 -12.47 4.70 14.35
C VAL A 86 -12.91 3.87 13.15
N ASP A 87 -13.88 3.00 13.37
CA ASP A 87 -14.50 2.21 12.33
C ASP A 87 -15.21 3.12 11.32
N GLY A 88 -14.89 2.96 10.04
CA GLY A 88 -15.44 3.75 8.94
C GLY A 88 -16.98 3.67 8.87
N GLU A 89 -17.59 2.55 9.22
CA GLU A 89 -19.04 2.41 9.27
C GLU A 89 -19.67 3.30 10.35
N ARG A 90 -18.96 3.54 11.45
CA ARG A 90 -19.40 4.47 12.50
C ARG A 90 -19.27 5.93 12.07
N ILE A 91 -18.28 6.26 11.28
CA ILE A 91 -18.07 7.63 10.78
C ILE A 91 -19.21 7.99 9.83
N ASP A 92 -19.57 7.08 8.96
CA ASP A 92 -20.56 7.32 7.91
C ASP A 92 -22.01 7.36 8.42
N GLN A 93 -22.36 6.58 9.45
CA GLN A 93 -23.71 6.49 10.04
C GLN A 93 -24.86 6.44 9.01
N GLY A 94 -24.61 5.89 7.82
CA GLY A 94 -25.59 5.84 6.73
C GLY A 94 -25.77 7.16 5.97
N ASN A 95 -25.04 8.21 6.31
CA ASN A 95 -24.99 9.43 5.53
C ASN A 95 -23.96 9.26 4.40
N ARG A 96 -24.42 9.16 3.16
CA ARG A 96 -23.52 9.21 2.01
C ARG A 96 -23.00 10.64 1.88
N PRO A 97 -21.72 10.93 2.20
CA PRO A 97 -21.19 12.28 2.03
C PRO A 97 -21.23 12.64 0.55
N TRP A 98 -21.66 13.86 0.25
CA TRP A 98 -21.67 14.41 -1.11
C TRP A 98 -20.27 14.42 -1.73
N PHE A 99 -19.25 14.49 -0.88
CA PHE A 99 -17.86 14.44 -1.23
C PHE A 99 -17.27 13.22 -0.52
N ARG A 100 -16.58 12.37 -1.23
CA ARG A 100 -15.86 11.21 -0.66
C ARG A 100 -14.60 11.69 0.08
N ASN A 101 -14.78 12.49 1.11
CA ASN A 101 -13.71 13.15 1.86
C ASN A 101 -13.36 12.43 3.17
N LEU A 102 -14.11 11.39 3.53
CA LEU A 102 -13.87 10.61 4.75
C LEU A 102 -12.94 9.44 4.46
N GLY A 103 -11.98 9.18 5.34
CA GLY A 103 -11.04 8.08 5.24
C GLY A 103 -10.81 7.40 6.59
N GLU A 104 -10.57 6.10 6.56
CA GLU A 104 -10.15 5.29 7.68
C GLU A 104 -8.65 5.00 7.56
N HIS A 105 -7.86 5.29 8.60
CA HIS A 105 -6.50 4.81 8.72
C HIS A 105 -6.54 3.31 9.04
N ASN A 106 -6.27 2.47 8.01
CA ASN A 106 -6.60 1.05 8.03
C ASN A 106 -5.55 0.21 8.79
N GLN A 107 -5.59 0.27 10.12
CA GLN A 107 -4.70 -0.52 10.98
C GLN A 107 -4.86 -2.03 10.76
N GLY A 108 -6.08 -2.49 10.45
CA GLY A 108 -6.32 -3.90 10.12
C GLY A 108 -5.55 -4.35 8.88
N TYR A 109 -5.37 -3.48 7.87
CA TYR A 109 -4.55 -3.79 6.71
C TYR A 109 -3.09 -4.05 7.12
N GLN A 110 -2.47 -3.16 7.89
CA GLN A 110 -1.10 -3.33 8.39
C GLN A 110 -0.96 -4.66 9.13
N TYR A 111 -1.86 -4.94 10.07
CA TYR A 111 -1.83 -6.14 10.90
C TYR A 111 -1.89 -7.42 10.06
N HIS A 112 -2.89 -7.55 9.22
CA HIS A 112 -3.16 -8.79 8.48
C HIS A 112 -2.22 -9.00 7.29
N ILE A 113 -1.83 -7.91 6.60
CA ILE A 113 -0.89 -8.03 5.47
C ILE A 113 0.53 -8.34 5.96
N ARG A 114 0.97 -7.78 7.09
CA ARG A 114 2.26 -8.15 7.70
C ARG A 114 2.29 -9.62 8.11
N ARG A 115 1.20 -10.17 8.66
CA ARG A 115 1.09 -11.60 8.99
C ARG A 115 1.23 -12.48 7.74
N PHE A 116 0.55 -12.14 6.66
CA PHE A 116 0.66 -12.88 5.41
C PHE A 116 2.06 -12.73 4.79
N LEU A 117 2.64 -11.54 4.76
CA LEU A 117 4.00 -11.27 4.26
C LEU A 117 5.04 -12.11 5.03
N LYS A 118 4.90 -12.23 6.34
CA LYS A 118 5.73 -13.08 7.20
C LYS A 118 5.49 -14.57 6.93
N GLY A 119 4.33 -14.95 6.44
CA GLY A 119 3.90 -16.31 6.16
C GLY A 119 3.34 -17.02 7.38
N ASP A 120 2.62 -16.31 8.23
CA ASP A 120 1.90 -16.87 9.37
C ASP A 120 0.75 -17.78 8.91
N GLU A 121 0.44 -18.78 9.72
CA GLU A 121 -0.74 -19.64 9.49
C GLU A 121 -2.04 -18.87 9.67
N GLY A 122 -3.06 -19.28 8.91
CA GLY A 122 -4.39 -18.68 9.00
C GLY A 122 -4.50 -17.23 8.52
N SER A 123 -3.45 -16.69 7.85
CA SER A 123 -3.44 -15.29 7.41
C SER A 123 -4.05 -15.06 6.03
N LEU A 124 -4.31 -16.12 5.26
CA LEU A 124 -4.73 -16.00 3.86
C LEU A 124 -6.13 -15.41 3.68
N SER A 125 -7.09 -15.80 4.51
CA SER A 125 -8.46 -15.29 4.46
C SER A 125 -8.49 -13.79 4.70
N ASP A 126 -7.79 -13.33 5.73
CA ASP A 126 -7.70 -11.91 6.06
C ASP A 126 -6.94 -11.13 4.98
N PHE A 127 -5.85 -11.72 4.44
CA PHE A 127 -5.14 -11.13 3.30
C PHE A 127 -6.09 -10.85 2.13
N THR A 128 -6.90 -11.83 1.72
CA THR A 128 -7.84 -11.66 0.60
C THR A 128 -8.94 -10.64 0.90
N TYR A 129 -9.38 -10.54 2.15
CA TYR A 129 -10.33 -9.53 2.59
C TYR A 129 -9.74 -8.12 2.48
N TYR A 130 -8.57 -7.88 3.10
CA TYR A 130 -7.96 -6.56 3.12
C TYR A 130 -7.41 -6.14 1.75
N LEU A 131 -7.02 -7.09 0.89
CA LEU A 131 -6.58 -6.81 -0.48
C LEU A 131 -7.67 -6.12 -1.31
N ARG A 132 -8.95 -6.52 -1.14
CA ARG A 132 -10.07 -6.03 -1.95
C ARG A 132 -10.90 -4.93 -1.28
N ARG A 133 -10.69 -4.67 0.01
CA ARG A 133 -11.52 -3.77 0.80
C ARG A 133 -11.49 -2.34 0.23
N SER A 134 -12.65 -1.87 -0.21
CA SER A 134 -12.87 -0.51 -0.74
C SER A 134 -14.35 -0.13 -0.54
N PRO A 135 -14.76 0.27 0.69
CA PRO A 135 -16.14 0.64 1.00
C PRO A 135 -16.65 1.77 0.10
N GLU A 136 -17.96 1.80 -0.17
CA GLU A 136 -18.57 2.84 -1.01
C GLU A 136 -18.64 4.21 -0.31
N THR A 137 -18.64 4.23 1.01
CA THR A 137 -18.99 5.40 1.83
C THR A 137 -17.77 6.20 2.26
N HIS A 138 -16.62 5.56 2.43
CA HIS A 138 -15.37 6.18 2.85
C HIS A 138 -14.17 5.53 2.17
N GLY A 139 -13.06 6.25 2.13
CA GLY A 139 -11.78 5.70 1.69
C GLY A 139 -11.12 4.86 2.77
N VAL A 140 -10.29 3.90 2.38
CA VAL A 140 -9.39 3.19 3.28
C VAL A 140 -7.96 3.56 2.94
N ILE A 141 -7.19 4.00 3.94
CA ILE A 141 -5.79 4.36 3.79
C ILE A 141 -4.96 3.17 4.24
N ASN A 142 -4.47 2.41 3.27
CA ASN A 142 -3.70 1.20 3.51
C ASN A 142 -2.22 1.51 3.68
N TYR A 143 -1.58 0.94 4.67
CA TYR A 143 -0.16 1.12 4.94
C TYR A 143 0.45 -0.16 5.52
N LEU A 144 1.77 -0.27 5.41
CA LEU A 144 2.54 -1.33 6.06
C LEU A 144 3.50 -0.78 7.12
N ALA A 145 3.85 0.49 7.02
CA ALA A 145 4.58 1.25 8.02
C ALA A 145 4.08 2.69 8.02
N ASP A 146 4.13 3.33 9.18
CA ASP A 146 3.86 4.73 9.39
C ASP A 146 4.84 5.29 10.45
N HIS A 147 4.56 6.45 11.01
CA HIS A 147 5.41 7.07 12.01
C HIS A 147 5.31 6.41 13.40
N ASP A 148 4.29 5.57 13.62
CA ASP A 148 4.08 4.84 14.87
C ASP A 148 4.40 3.34 14.66
N GLY A 149 5.63 2.97 14.92
CA GLY A 149 6.10 1.60 14.75
C GLY A 149 7.41 1.49 13.98
N PHE A 150 7.69 0.30 13.48
CA PHE A 150 8.86 0.07 12.63
C PHE A 150 8.67 0.63 11.22
N THR A 151 9.74 1.22 10.66
CA THR A 151 9.84 1.48 9.21
C THR A 151 9.65 0.18 8.44
N LEU A 152 9.34 0.27 7.14
CA LEU A 152 9.20 -0.91 6.30
C LEU A 152 10.48 -1.74 6.26
N TYR A 153 11.67 -1.09 6.23
CA TYR A 153 12.96 -1.78 6.28
C TYR A 153 13.17 -2.48 7.63
N ASP A 154 12.83 -1.82 8.74
CA ASP A 154 13.00 -2.40 10.07
C ASP A 154 12.04 -3.56 10.30
N SER A 155 10.85 -3.56 9.70
CA SER A 155 9.88 -4.66 9.79
C SER A 155 10.38 -5.98 9.20
N VAL A 156 11.37 -5.97 8.30
CA VAL A 156 12.03 -7.15 7.72
C VAL A 156 13.44 -7.36 8.27
N SER A 157 13.85 -6.58 9.26
CA SER A 157 15.21 -6.56 9.80
C SER A 157 15.29 -6.79 11.30
N TYR A 158 14.22 -6.52 12.03
CA TYR A 158 14.15 -6.63 13.49
C TYR A 158 12.90 -7.39 13.91
N GLU A 159 13.05 -8.28 14.88
CA GLU A 159 11.92 -8.95 15.57
C GLU A 159 11.62 -8.27 16.90
N GLN A 160 12.63 -7.64 17.50
CA GLN A 160 12.50 -6.97 18.79
C GLN A 160 12.70 -5.46 18.62
N LYS A 161 11.99 -4.69 19.44
CA LYS A 161 12.21 -3.24 19.51
C LYS A 161 13.52 -2.91 20.23
N HIS A 162 14.16 -1.86 19.76
CA HIS A 162 15.43 -1.35 20.27
C HIS A 162 15.28 0.12 20.69
N ASN A 163 14.46 0.37 21.73
CA ASN A 163 14.07 1.71 22.18
C ASN A 163 14.88 2.21 23.39
N LEU A 164 15.96 1.55 23.81
CA LEU A 164 16.73 1.92 24.98
C LEU A 164 17.19 3.39 24.96
N ASP A 165 17.52 3.92 23.78
CA ASP A 165 17.95 5.31 23.60
C ASP A 165 16.81 6.33 23.86
N ASN A 166 15.55 5.88 23.97
CA ASN A 166 14.41 6.72 24.32
C ASN A 166 14.35 7.05 25.83
N GLY A 167 15.14 6.34 26.68
CA GLY A 167 15.22 6.60 28.11
C GLY A 167 14.08 6.01 28.94
N GLU A 168 13.30 5.07 28.37
CA GLU A 168 12.16 4.40 29.01
C GLU A 168 12.38 2.91 29.21
N ASP A 169 13.64 2.48 29.39
CA ASP A 169 14.04 1.08 29.61
C ASP A 169 13.45 0.09 28.59
N ASN A 170 13.26 0.53 27.33
CA ASN A 170 12.64 -0.24 26.25
C ASN A 170 11.18 -0.66 26.55
N MET A 171 10.50 0.04 27.44
CA MET A 171 9.09 -0.23 27.78
C MET A 171 8.10 0.47 26.86
N ASP A 172 8.53 1.55 26.21
CA ASP A 172 7.77 2.35 25.25
C ASP A 172 7.61 1.65 23.89
N GLY A 173 6.65 2.13 23.09
CA GLY A 173 6.31 1.54 21.79
C GLY A 173 5.66 0.17 21.87
N SER A 174 5.16 -0.32 20.74
CA SER A 174 4.46 -1.61 20.67
C SER A 174 5.39 -2.79 20.91
N ASN A 175 4.91 -3.81 21.64
CA ASN A 175 5.55 -5.13 21.74
C ASN A 175 5.12 -6.07 20.62
N GLU A 176 4.00 -5.80 19.95
CA GLU A 176 3.47 -6.61 18.87
C GLU A 176 3.73 -5.91 17.53
N ASN A 177 4.83 -6.24 16.88
CA ASN A 177 5.26 -5.57 15.65
C ASN A 177 4.97 -6.35 14.37
N LEU A 178 4.65 -7.64 14.47
CA LEU A 178 4.37 -8.54 13.34
C LEU A 178 5.48 -8.53 12.28
N THR A 179 6.71 -8.59 12.75
CA THR A 179 7.94 -8.46 11.96
C THR A 179 8.67 -9.78 11.82
N TRP A 180 9.61 -9.84 10.90
CA TRP A 180 10.50 -10.98 10.72
C TRP A 180 11.88 -10.49 10.29
N ASN A 181 12.91 -10.79 11.10
CA ASN A 181 14.29 -10.36 10.82
C ASN A 181 14.97 -11.11 9.66
N CYS A 182 14.25 -12.03 8.99
CA CYS A 182 14.77 -12.85 7.88
C CYS A 182 15.99 -13.71 8.26
N GLY A 183 16.17 -14.05 9.54
CA GLY A 183 17.23 -14.92 10.06
C GLY A 183 18.47 -14.19 10.60
N ALA A 184 18.39 -12.90 10.84
CA ALA A 184 19.41 -12.14 11.56
C ALA A 184 18.83 -10.83 12.12
N GLU A 185 19.00 -10.60 13.42
CA GLU A 185 18.54 -9.36 14.04
C GLU A 185 19.41 -8.18 13.62
N GLY A 186 18.76 -7.09 13.16
CA GLY A 186 19.43 -5.86 12.78
C GLY A 186 20.37 -5.94 11.58
N VAL A 187 21.41 -5.13 11.60
CA VAL A 187 22.37 -5.03 10.47
C VAL A 187 23.13 -6.34 10.27
N THR A 188 23.20 -6.83 9.03
CA THR A 188 23.89 -8.09 8.72
C THR A 188 24.72 -7.99 7.44
N ARG A 189 25.84 -8.75 7.41
CA ARG A 189 26.65 -8.92 6.19
C ARG A 189 26.36 -10.23 5.44
N LYS A 190 25.44 -11.08 5.93
CA LYS A 190 25.07 -12.35 5.31
C LYS A 190 24.35 -12.09 3.98
N PRO A 191 24.89 -12.47 2.80
CA PRO A 191 24.29 -12.14 1.51
C PRO A 191 22.87 -12.72 1.34
N ALA A 192 22.63 -13.95 1.78
CA ALA A 192 21.33 -14.61 1.69
C ALA A 192 20.24 -13.89 2.49
N VAL A 193 20.57 -13.40 3.70
CA VAL A 193 19.63 -12.63 4.53
C VAL A 193 19.32 -11.29 3.86
N ARG A 194 20.33 -10.59 3.36
CA ARG A 194 20.15 -9.31 2.65
C ARG A 194 19.27 -9.46 1.40
N ALA A 195 19.51 -10.51 0.60
CA ALA A 195 18.72 -10.80 -0.59
C ALA A 195 17.25 -11.12 -0.22
N LEU A 196 17.03 -11.89 0.86
CA LEU A 196 15.69 -12.19 1.34
C LEU A 196 14.97 -10.94 1.87
N ARG A 197 15.63 -10.07 2.64
CA ARG A 197 15.08 -8.81 3.10
C ARG A 197 14.65 -7.91 1.93
N LEU A 198 15.52 -7.76 0.94
CA LEU A 198 15.20 -6.96 -0.25
C LEU A 198 13.97 -7.53 -0.99
N ARG A 199 13.87 -8.87 -1.11
CA ARG A 199 12.70 -9.51 -1.71
C ARG A 199 11.43 -9.26 -0.89
N GLN A 200 11.49 -9.38 0.44
CA GLN A 200 10.35 -9.10 1.31
C GLN A 200 9.92 -7.63 1.26
N LEU A 201 10.85 -6.68 1.15
CA LEU A 201 10.54 -5.27 0.90
C LEU A 201 9.82 -5.09 -0.44
N LYS A 202 10.31 -5.73 -1.50
CA LYS A 202 9.66 -5.71 -2.83
C LYS A 202 8.25 -6.32 -2.76
N ASN A 203 8.08 -7.44 -2.06
CA ASN A 203 6.77 -8.06 -1.84
C ASN A 203 5.82 -7.14 -1.08
N ALA A 204 6.29 -6.50 -0.01
CA ALA A 204 5.50 -5.55 0.78
C ALA A 204 4.98 -4.39 -0.08
N VAL A 205 5.86 -3.76 -0.85
CA VAL A 205 5.48 -2.68 -1.77
C VAL A 205 4.47 -3.16 -2.83
N LEU A 206 4.68 -4.34 -3.42
CA LEU A 206 3.70 -4.86 -4.39
C LEU A 206 2.35 -5.20 -3.74
N MET A 207 2.32 -5.79 -2.54
CA MET A 207 1.06 -6.02 -1.82
C MET A 207 0.31 -4.70 -1.62
N LEU A 208 1.01 -3.64 -1.20
CA LEU A 208 0.41 -2.32 -1.02
C LEU A 208 -0.10 -1.72 -2.34
N MET A 209 0.69 -1.81 -3.41
CA MET A 209 0.34 -1.22 -4.71
C MET A 209 -0.71 -2.01 -5.49
N THR A 210 -0.91 -3.29 -5.18
CA THR A 210 -1.90 -4.16 -5.83
C THR A 210 -3.18 -4.38 -5.01
N SER A 211 -3.28 -3.77 -3.83
CA SER A 211 -4.50 -3.74 -3.02
C SER A 211 -5.42 -2.59 -3.45
N GLN A 212 -6.73 -2.77 -3.26
CA GLN A 212 -7.70 -1.67 -3.39
C GLN A 212 -7.45 -0.60 -2.30
N GLY A 213 -8.17 0.51 -2.35
CA GLY A 213 -8.01 1.63 -1.39
C GLY A 213 -6.84 2.55 -1.75
N THR A 214 -6.44 3.41 -0.83
CA THR A 214 -5.39 4.41 -1.01
C THR A 214 -4.10 3.98 -0.31
N PRO A 215 -2.99 3.79 -1.03
CA PRO A 215 -1.73 3.41 -0.40
C PRO A 215 -1.08 4.60 0.31
N LEU A 216 -0.54 4.36 1.50
CA LEU A 216 0.32 5.27 2.25
C LEU A 216 1.71 4.65 2.36
N ILE A 217 2.73 5.44 2.02
CA ILE A 217 4.15 5.11 2.18
C ILE A 217 4.73 6.05 3.23
N TYR A 218 5.36 5.50 4.26
CA TYR A 218 6.07 6.29 5.25
C TYR A 218 7.33 6.89 4.63
N GLY A 219 7.56 8.19 4.86
CA GLY A 219 8.67 8.90 4.23
C GLY A 219 10.03 8.24 4.51
N GLY A 220 10.75 7.87 3.44
CA GLY A 220 12.00 7.13 3.50
C GLY A 220 11.88 5.63 3.22
N ASP A 221 10.69 5.04 3.35
CA ASP A 221 10.47 3.61 3.04
C ASP A 221 10.75 3.30 1.57
N GLU A 222 10.55 4.28 0.67
CA GLU A 222 10.79 4.15 -0.76
C GLU A 222 12.26 3.91 -1.13
N PHE A 223 13.19 4.13 -0.21
CA PHE A 223 14.62 3.82 -0.38
C PHE A 223 15.22 3.03 0.78
N GLY A 224 14.37 2.48 1.68
CA GLY A 224 14.79 1.59 2.77
C GLY A 224 15.42 2.32 3.95
N ASN A 225 14.82 3.43 4.38
CA ASN A 225 15.18 4.12 5.61
C ASN A 225 15.00 3.21 6.84
N SER A 226 15.88 3.34 7.83
CA SER A 226 15.87 2.55 9.05
C SER A 226 16.00 3.44 10.28
N GLN A 227 15.16 3.20 11.26
CA GLN A 227 15.25 3.75 12.62
C GLN A 227 16.04 2.83 13.57
N LYS A 228 16.82 1.88 13.00
CA LYS A 228 17.70 0.93 13.70
C LYS A 228 16.95 0.05 14.71
N GLY A 229 15.69 -0.29 14.39
CA GLY A 229 14.85 -1.08 15.27
C GLY A 229 14.21 -0.30 16.42
N ASN A 230 14.31 1.02 16.43
CA ASN A 230 13.50 1.85 17.30
C ASN A 230 12.11 2.03 16.69
N ASN A 231 11.07 1.52 17.37
CA ASN A 231 9.70 1.58 16.89
C ASN A 231 8.87 2.70 17.54
N ASN A 232 9.53 3.64 18.21
CA ASN A 232 8.91 4.79 18.87
C ASN A 232 9.87 6.00 18.85
N ALA A 233 10.33 6.38 17.64
CA ALA A 233 11.44 7.31 17.45
C ALA A 233 11.05 8.79 17.55
N TRP A 234 9.83 9.14 17.95
CA TRP A 234 9.33 10.52 17.99
C TRP A 234 10.18 11.47 18.84
N CYS A 235 10.82 10.98 19.92
CA CYS A 235 11.69 11.76 20.80
C CYS A 235 13.15 11.83 20.30
N GLN A 236 13.49 11.19 19.17
CA GLN A 236 14.85 11.06 18.65
C GLN A 236 15.17 12.16 17.63
N ASP A 237 15.56 13.34 18.08
CA ASP A 237 16.07 14.42 17.23
C ASP A 237 17.54 14.19 16.82
N ASN A 238 17.78 13.04 16.18
CA ASN A 238 19.10 12.59 15.73
C ASN A 238 18.99 11.60 14.57
N LYS A 239 20.11 10.94 14.21
CA LYS A 239 20.19 9.97 13.08
C LYS A 239 19.28 8.74 13.21
N THR A 240 18.61 8.53 14.34
CA THR A 240 17.60 7.46 14.48
C THR A 240 16.25 7.94 13.97
N GLY A 241 15.82 9.16 14.33
CA GLY A 241 14.56 9.75 13.86
C GLY A 241 14.66 10.47 12.50
N TRP A 242 15.87 10.93 12.10
CA TRP A 242 16.02 11.65 10.83
C TRP A 242 16.01 10.70 9.62
N ILE A 243 15.44 11.17 8.53
CA ILE A 243 15.51 10.46 7.24
C ILE A 243 16.95 10.50 6.71
N ASP A 244 17.52 9.33 6.42
CA ASP A 244 18.85 9.22 5.81
C ASP A 244 18.78 9.41 4.28
N TRP A 245 18.79 10.65 3.82
CA TRP A 245 18.79 10.98 2.38
C TRP A 245 19.97 10.37 1.61
N LYS A 246 21.06 10.00 2.30
CA LYS A 246 22.16 9.25 1.67
C LYS A 246 21.80 7.81 1.38
N ALA A 247 20.78 7.25 2.06
CA ALA A 247 20.27 5.92 1.75
C ALA A 247 19.62 5.87 0.37
N ALA A 248 18.96 6.93 -0.07
CA ALA A 248 18.40 7.03 -1.43
C ALA A 248 19.49 6.85 -2.50
N ALA A 249 20.65 7.49 -2.31
CA ALA A 249 21.79 7.34 -3.23
C ALA A 249 22.47 5.96 -3.14
N ARG A 250 22.36 5.26 -2.01
CA ARG A 250 22.90 3.89 -1.81
C ARG A 250 22.00 2.78 -2.34
N ASN A 251 20.68 3.04 -2.43
CA ASN A 251 19.66 2.06 -2.82
C ASN A 251 18.85 2.51 -4.07
N PRO A 252 19.50 2.97 -5.15
CA PRO A 252 18.79 3.54 -6.30
C PRO A 252 17.89 2.50 -7.00
N GLU A 253 18.29 1.23 -6.99
CA GLU A 253 17.50 0.14 -7.60
C GLU A 253 16.18 -0.09 -6.87
N PHE A 254 16.17 0.00 -5.53
CA PHE A 254 14.95 -0.15 -4.77
C PHE A 254 14.03 1.06 -4.95
N ALA A 255 14.55 2.27 -4.95
CA ALA A 255 13.78 3.49 -5.23
C ALA A 255 13.16 3.46 -6.64
N ALA A 256 13.93 3.01 -7.64
CA ALA A 256 13.43 2.82 -9.00
C ALA A 256 12.31 1.78 -9.07
N PHE A 257 12.44 0.68 -8.33
CA PHE A 257 11.40 -0.34 -8.21
C PHE A 257 10.12 0.22 -7.59
N VAL A 258 10.21 0.97 -6.48
CA VAL A 258 9.03 1.59 -5.85
C VAL A 258 8.33 2.54 -6.83
N LYS A 259 9.09 3.36 -7.54
CA LYS A 259 8.57 4.23 -8.60
C LYS A 259 7.85 3.44 -9.70
N ALA A 260 8.42 2.33 -10.14
CA ALA A 260 7.80 1.44 -11.15
C ALA A 260 6.50 0.81 -10.62
N ALA A 261 6.46 0.38 -9.36
CA ALA A 261 5.26 -0.18 -8.73
C ALA A 261 4.13 0.85 -8.63
N ILE A 262 4.44 2.11 -8.29
CA ILE A 262 3.48 3.21 -8.30
C ILE A 262 2.98 3.48 -9.71
N ALA A 263 3.86 3.51 -10.72
CA ALA A 263 3.50 3.70 -12.12
C ALA A 263 2.60 2.57 -12.62
N PHE A 264 2.92 1.32 -12.27
CA PHE A 264 2.09 0.16 -12.59
C PHE A 264 0.68 0.29 -12.02
N ARG A 265 0.55 0.63 -10.72
CA ARG A 265 -0.76 0.87 -10.11
C ARG A 265 -1.55 1.97 -10.84
N LYS A 266 -0.89 3.10 -11.16
CA LYS A 266 -1.54 4.22 -11.87
C LYS A 266 -2.01 3.85 -13.27
N ALA A 267 -1.29 2.95 -13.95
CA ALA A 267 -1.62 2.49 -15.29
C ALA A 267 -2.79 1.49 -15.30
N HIS A 268 -3.12 0.86 -14.17
CA HIS A 268 -4.13 -0.18 -14.08
C HIS A 268 -5.30 0.21 -13.17
N PRO A 269 -6.41 0.76 -13.72
CA PRO A 269 -7.62 1.10 -12.97
C PRO A 269 -8.19 -0.05 -12.13
N ALA A 270 -7.95 -1.30 -12.54
CA ALA A 270 -8.35 -2.49 -11.79
C ALA A 270 -7.78 -2.54 -10.36
N LEU A 271 -6.65 -1.87 -10.10
CA LEU A 271 -5.97 -1.88 -8.80
C LEU A 271 -6.43 -0.73 -7.87
N HIS A 272 -7.21 0.23 -8.39
CA HIS A 272 -7.69 1.38 -7.63
C HIS A 272 -9.14 1.75 -7.97
N GLY A 273 -9.99 0.72 -8.05
CA GLY A 273 -11.42 0.87 -8.33
C GLY A 273 -12.13 1.75 -7.30
N GLU A 274 -13.15 2.48 -7.74
CA GLU A 274 -13.97 3.32 -6.85
C GLU A 274 -14.82 2.52 -5.87
N ARG A 275 -15.00 1.22 -6.12
CA ARG A 275 -15.84 0.31 -5.34
C ARG A 275 -15.14 -1.00 -5.09
N GLU A 276 -15.52 -1.64 -4.01
CA GLU A 276 -15.05 -2.98 -3.71
C GLU A 276 -15.49 -3.98 -4.80
N PRO A 277 -14.57 -4.85 -5.27
CA PRO A 277 -14.90 -5.92 -6.21
C PRO A 277 -16.00 -6.84 -5.66
N ARG A 278 -16.96 -7.19 -6.52
CA ARG A 278 -18.14 -7.98 -6.15
C ARG A 278 -17.92 -9.49 -6.16
N LEU A 279 -16.82 -9.94 -6.76
CA LEU A 279 -16.45 -11.35 -6.93
C LEU A 279 -17.48 -12.16 -7.75
N ILE A 280 -18.25 -11.50 -8.59
CA ILE A 280 -19.28 -12.14 -9.47
C ILE A 280 -19.22 -11.53 -10.86
N ASP A 281 -19.67 -12.31 -11.86
CA ASP A 281 -19.81 -11.82 -13.22
C ASP A 281 -21.18 -11.13 -13.43
N TYR A 282 -21.26 -9.84 -13.04
CA TYR A 282 -22.49 -9.05 -13.13
C TYR A 282 -22.67 -8.30 -14.46
N LYS A 283 -21.69 -8.41 -15.37
CA LYS A 283 -21.75 -7.81 -16.73
C LYS A 283 -21.70 -8.84 -17.85
N SER A 284 -21.70 -10.14 -17.52
CA SER A 284 -21.61 -11.26 -18.47
C SER A 284 -20.38 -11.20 -19.38
N TYR A 285 -19.24 -10.87 -18.79
CA TYR A 285 -17.94 -10.87 -19.48
C TYR A 285 -17.25 -12.25 -19.48
N GLY A 286 -17.88 -13.27 -18.87
CA GLY A 286 -17.35 -14.63 -18.77
C GLY A 286 -16.39 -14.85 -17.60
N CYS A 287 -16.14 -13.82 -16.78
CA CYS A 287 -15.36 -13.90 -15.55
C CYS A 287 -15.86 -12.86 -14.53
N PRO A 288 -15.70 -13.12 -13.22
CA PRO A 288 -15.91 -12.11 -12.18
C PRO A 288 -14.98 -10.91 -12.35
N ASP A 289 -15.37 -9.75 -11.79
CA ASP A 289 -14.53 -8.56 -11.75
C ASP A 289 -13.20 -8.81 -11.01
N MET A 290 -13.24 -9.65 -9.96
CA MET A 290 -12.07 -10.18 -9.26
C MET A 290 -12.33 -11.63 -8.88
N SER A 291 -11.30 -12.48 -8.89
CA SER A 291 -11.42 -13.89 -8.51
C SER A 291 -10.12 -14.42 -7.89
N PHE A 292 -10.28 -15.49 -7.09
CA PHE A 292 -9.18 -16.15 -6.40
C PHE A 292 -8.94 -17.56 -6.94
N HIS A 293 -7.67 -17.94 -7.06
CA HIS A 293 -7.21 -19.19 -7.68
C HIS A 293 -6.15 -19.86 -6.81
N SER A 294 -6.07 -21.19 -6.93
CA SER A 294 -5.02 -21.98 -6.31
C SER A 294 -4.32 -22.85 -7.37
N GLN A 295 -4.01 -24.12 -7.06
CA GLN A 295 -3.56 -25.12 -8.02
C GLN A 295 -4.64 -25.46 -9.08
N ARG A 296 -5.88 -25.03 -8.85
CA ARG A 296 -6.99 -25.11 -9.80
C ARG A 296 -7.51 -23.71 -10.07
N ALA A 297 -7.69 -23.38 -11.34
CA ALA A 297 -8.35 -22.13 -11.75
C ALA A 297 -9.79 -22.09 -11.20
N TRP A 298 -10.25 -20.91 -10.79
CA TRP A 298 -11.59 -20.66 -10.24
C TRP A 298 -11.89 -21.34 -8.91
N PHE A 299 -10.86 -21.85 -8.25
CA PHE A 299 -10.96 -22.47 -6.93
C PHE A 299 -9.87 -21.93 -6.04
N SER A 300 -10.23 -21.39 -4.90
CA SER A 300 -9.31 -20.92 -3.87
C SER A 300 -9.23 -21.91 -2.72
N GLN A 301 -8.03 -22.28 -2.35
CA GLN A 301 -7.75 -23.12 -1.21
C GLN A 301 -7.44 -22.20 -0.02
N MET A 302 -8.35 -22.15 0.95
CA MET A 302 -8.28 -21.23 2.11
C MET A 302 -7.94 -21.94 3.42
N GLU A 303 -7.21 -23.04 3.34
CA GLU A 303 -6.76 -23.79 4.52
C GLU A 303 -5.75 -22.97 5.32
N ASN A 304 -5.73 -23.14 6.66
CA ASN A 304 -4.83 -22.42 7.56
C ASN A 304 -3.35 -22.56 7.20
N THR A 305 -2.97 -23.67 6.62
CA THR A 305 -1.59 -23.95 6.18
C THR A 305 -1.24 -23.29 4.83
N CYS A 306 -2.22 -22.80 4.10
CA CYS A 306 -2.02 -22.17 2.79
C CYS A 306 -1.45 -20.76 2.92
N ARG A 307 -0.36 -20.49 2.18
CA ARG A 307 0.36 -19.20 2.17
C ARG A 307 0.59 -18.68 0.75
N PHE A 308 -0.22 -19.14 -0.20
CA PHE A 308 -0.13 -18.76 -1.61
C PHE A 308 -1.52 -18.62 -2.21
N ILE A 309 -1.65 -17.73 -3.18
CA ILE A 309 -2.91 -17.48 -3.89
C ILE A 309 -2.64 -16.75 -5.20
N GLY A 310 -3.41 -17.07 -6.22
CA GLY A 310 -3.54 -16.27 -7.43
C GLY A 310 -4.78 -15.39 -7.36
N VAL A 311 -4.63 -14.14 -7.74
CA VAL A 311 -5.70 -13.14 -7.78
C VAL A 311 -5.82 -12.64 -9.21
N MET A 312 -6.98 -12.82 -9.83
CA MET A 312 -7.25 -12.28 -11.16
C MET A 312 -8.20 -11.08 -11.06
N TYR A 313 -7.87 -10.01 -11.76
CA TYR A 313 -8.76 -8.90 -12.07
C TYR A 313 -9.14 -8.97 -13.55
N CYS A 314 -10.43 -8.97 -13.87
CA CYS A 314 -10.93 -8.91 -15.23
C CYS A 314 -10.98 -7.44 -15.68
N GLY A 315 -10.03 -7.03 -16.52
CA GLY A 315 -9.85 -5.65 -16.93
C GLY A 315 -11.07 -5.01 -17.59
N SER A 316 -11.94 -5.83 -18.19
CA SER A 316 -13.18 -5.37 -18.83
C SER A 316 -14.15 -4.65 -17.87
N TYR A 317 -14.02 -4.84 -16.57
CA TYR A 317 -14.85 -4.15 -15.55
C TYR A 317 -14.33 -2.75 -15.21
N PHE A 318 -13.08 -2.46 -15.52
CA PHE A 318 -12.37 -1.24 -15.11
C PHE A 318 -12.01 -0.41 -16.33
N GLN A 319 -12.07 0.90 -16.17
CA GLN A 319 -11.79 1.85 -17.25
C GLN A 319 -10.94 3.00 -16.75
N ASP A 320 -10.07 3.50 -17.60
CA ASP A 320 -9.35 4.75 -17.37
C ASP A 320 -10.27 5.98 -17.56
N LYS A 321 -9.71 7.17 -17.39
CA LYS A 321 -10.43 8.44 -17.55
C LYS A 321 -10.96 8.66 -18.97
N ASP A 322 -10.35 8.03 -19.96
CA ASP A 322 -10.70 8.14 -21.38
C ASP A 322 -11.68 7.04 -21.81
N GLY A 323 -12.06 6.16 -20.88
CA GLY A 323 -13.02 5.08 -21.12
C GLY A 323 -12.40 3.82 -21.71
N ASN A 324 -11.07 3.73 -21.81
CA ASN A 324 -10.39 2.53 -22.27
C ASN A 324 -10.45 1.45 -21.19
N LYS A 325 -10.73 0.22 -21.59
CA LYS A 325 -10.72 -0.93 -20.68
C LYS A 325 -9.29 -1.26 -20.27
N ASP A 326 -9.13 -1.72 -19.02
CA ASP A 326 -7.87 -2.20 -18.50
C ASP A 326 -7.46 -3.56 -19.08
N ASP A 327 -6.19 -3.91 -18.94
CA ASP A 327 -5.72 -5.28 -19.16
C ASP A 327 -6.25 -6.23 -18.07
N ASP A 328 -6.37 -7.53 -18.40
CA ASP A 328 -6.59 -8.52 -17.35
C ASP A 328 -5.31 -8.69 -16.54
N LEU A 329 -5.41 -8.71 -15.22
CA LEU A 329 -4.26 -8.87 -14.34
C LEU A 329 -4.37 -10.20 -13.60
N TYR A 330 -3.26 -10.92 -13.49
CA TYR A 330 -3.13 -12.07 -12.61
C TYR A 330 -1.93 -11.86 -11.70
N ILE A 331 -2.17 -11.81 -10.39
CA ILE A 331 -1.15 -11.56 -9.39
C ILE A 331 -1.03 -12.80 -8.52
N ALA A 332 0.09 -13.47 -8.61
CA ALA A 332 0.40 -14.71 -7.88
C ALA A 332 1.27 -14.40 -6.67
N TYR A 333 0.73 -14.56 -5.48
CA TYR A 333 1.42 -14.38 -4.21
C TYR A 333 1.84 -15.72 -3.65
N ASN A 334 3.11 -15.88 -3.27
CA ASN A 334 3.61 -17.03 -2.54
C ASN A 334 4.48 -16.60 -1.35
N MET A 335 3.92 -16.63 -0.15
CA MET A 335 4.66 -16.35 1.09
C MET A 335 5.13 -17.62 1.79
N HIS A 336 5.03 -18.77 1.14
CA HIS A 336 5.60 -20.04 1.60
C HIS A 336 7.10 -20.11 1.28
N TRP A 337 7.82 -20.98 1.99
CA TRP A 337 9.26 -21.23 1.77
C TRP A 337 9.59 -22.24 0.67
N ASN A 338 8.56 -22.86 0.07
CA ASN A 338 8.68 -23.71 -1.11
C ASN A 338 8.05 -23.03 -2.33
N PRO A 339 8.48 -23.38 -3.56
CA PRO A 339 7.77 -22.95 -4.77
C PRO A 339 6.38 -23.59 -4.82
N HIS A 340 5.41 -22.87 -5.36
CA HIS A 340 4.05 -23.37 -5.58
C HIS A 340 3.61 -23.12 -7.01
N GLU A 341 2.91 -24.12 -7.56
CA GLU A 341 2.30 -24.03 -8.88
C GLU A 341 0.87 -23.50 -8.74
N LEU A 342 0.54 -22.44 -9.46
CA LEU A 342 -0.79 -21.83 -9.50
C LEU A 342 -1.39 -21.94 -10.91
N ALA A 343 -2.67 -22.30 -10.98
CA ALA A 343 -3.36 -22.40 -12.26
C ALA A 343 -3.75 -21.03 -12.80
N LEU A 344 -3.56 -20.84 -14.10
CA LEU A 344 -3.94 -19.64 -14.83
C LEU A 344 -5.34 -19.81 -15.41
N PRO A 345 -6.26 -18.88 -15.13
CA PRO A 345 -7.55 -18.82 -15.81
C PRO A 345 -7.38 -18.63 -17.31
N SER A 346 -8.25 -19.26 -18.10
CA SER A 346 -8.33 -18.97 -19.54
C SER A 346 -8.83 -17.55 -19.75
N LEU A 347 -8.13 -16.79 -20.57
CA LEU A 347 -8.56 -15.45 -20.96
C LEU A 347 -9.62 -15.49 -22.05
N PRO A 348 -10.56 -14.54 -22.05
CA PRO A 348 -11.50 -14.38 -23.18
C PRO A 348 -10.78 -13.82 -24.43
N GLU A 349 -11.36 -14.06 -25.61
CA GLU A 349 -11.09 -13.31 -26.83
C GLU A 349 -9.63 -13.21 -27.30
N GLN A 350 -8.95 -14.32 -27.54
CA GLN A 350 -7.59 -14.33 -28.13
C GLN A 350 -6.52 -13.56 -27.32
N LYS A 351 -6.79 -13.26 -26.08
CA LYS A 351 -5.77 -12.72 -25.16
C LYS A 351 -4.86 -13.84 -24.66
N VAL A 352 -3.63 -13.47 -24.34
CA VAL A 352 -2.61 -14.36 -23.75
C VAL A 352 -1.94 -13.69 -22.57
N TRP A 353 -1.47 -14.52 -21.63
CA TRP A 353 -0.75 -14.02 -20.47
C TRP A 353 0.70 -13.66 -20.85
N TYR A 354 1.18 -12.51 -20.35
CA TYR A 354 2.57 -12.09 -20.42
C TYR A 354 3.13 -11.88 -19.02
N LEU A 355 4.33 -12.42 -18.76
CA LEU A 355 5.06 -12.13 -17.52
C LEU A 355 5.46 -10.64 -17.50
N THR A 356 4.95 -9.90 -16.54
CA THR A 356 5.18 -8.45 -16.39
C THR A 356 6.09 -8.12 -15.23
N ALA A 357 5.96 -8.85 -14.09
CA ALA A 357 6.82 -8.63 -12.95
C ALA A 357 7.10 -9.93 -12.16
N ASP A 358 8.31 -10.02 -11.57
CA ASP A 358 8.72 -11.12 -10.68
C ASP A 358 9.67 -10.58 -9.60
N THR A 359 9.27 -10.63 -8.32
CA THR A 359 10.10 -10.16 -7.20
C THR A 359 11.30 -11.04 -6.91
N ASN A 360 11.39 -12.22 -7.52
CA ASN A 360 12.53 -13.13 -7.40
C ASN A 360 13.70 -12.73 -8.33
N THR A 361 13.48 -11.80 -9.24
CA THR A 361 14.49 -11.31 -10.18
C THR A 361 15.07 -9.96 -9.73
N PRO A 362 16.31 -9.62 -10.11
CA PRO A 362 16.88 -8.31 -9.83
C PRO A 362 16.02 -7.17 -10.42
N GLU A 363 15.71 -7.26 -11.71
CA GLU A 363 14.79 -6.38 -12.41
C GLU A 363 13.38 -6.96 -12.28
N VAL A 364 12.59 -6.35 -11.40
CA VAL A 364 11.25 -6.88 -11.07
C VAL A 364 10.27 -6.66 -12.21
N PHE A 365 10.13 -5.43 -12.70
CA PHE A 365 9.24 -5.10 -13.81
C PHE A 365 9.98 -5.22 -15.14
N LEU A 366 9.42 -6.00 -16.03
CA LEU A 366 9.95 -6.18 -17.38
C LEU A 366 9.42 -5.07 -18.31
N THR A 367 10.29 -4.53 -19.15
CA THR A 367 9.86 -3.65 -20.25
C THR A 367 8.98 -4.42 -21.23
N GLU A 368 8.12 -3.75 -21.99
CA GLU A 368 7.20 -4.41 -22.92
C GLU A 368 7.90 -5.36 -23.92
N GLU A 369 9.11 -5.04 -24.32
CA GLU A 369 9.92 -5.85 -25.23
C GLU A 369 10.43 -7.14 -24.56
N ASN A 370 10.65 -7.10 -23.26
CA ASN A 370 11.18 -8.20 -22.46
C ASN A 370 10.09 -9.07 -21.83
N GLN A 371 8.81 -8.67 -21.95
CA GLN A 371 7.68 -9.47 -21.47
C GLN A 371 7.59 -10.79 -22.22
N LYS A 372 7.54 -11.88 -21.47
CA LYS A 372 7.51 -13.23 -22.05
C LYS A 372 6.08 -13.77 -22.05
N LYS A 373 5.63 -14.29 -23.20
CA LYS A 373 4.35 -15.01 -23.33
C LYS A 373 4.38 -16.27 -22.44
N VAL A 374 3.33 -16.44 -21.66
CA VAL A 374 3.12 -17.64 -20.83
C VAL A 374 2.09 -18.52 -21.54
N SER A 375 2.58 -19.57 -22.18
CA SER A 375 1.74 -20.53 -22.92
C SER A 375 1.24 -21.70 -22.05
N ALA A 376 1.81 -21.85 -20.84
CA ALA A 376 1.40 -22.87 -19.89
C ALA A 376 0.07 -22.51 -19.22
N LYS A 377 -0.65 -23.54 -18.75
CA LYS A 377 -1.89 -23.38 -17.98
C LYS A 377 -1.64 -23.08 -16.50
N THR A 378 -0.39 -23.05 -16.09
CA THR A 378 0.06 -22.83 -14.70
C THR A 378 1.29 -21.95 -14.69
N VAL A 379 1.55 -21.33 -13.56
CA VAL A 379 2.78 -20.59 -13.26
C VAL A 379 3.40 -21.10 -11.96
N ILE A 380 4.70 -21.34 -11.97
CA ILE A 380 5.45 -21.69 -10.77
C ILE A 380 5.92 -20.40 -10.09
N VAL A 381 5.40 -20.13 -8.90
CA VAL A 381 5.77 -18.96 -8.11
C VAL A 381 6.90 -19.37 -7.14
N PRO A 382 8.08 -18.76 -7.24
CA PRO A 382 9.20 -19.07 -6.35
C PRO A 382 8.88 -18.80 -4.87
N PRO A 383 9.69 -19.35 -3.93
CA PRO A 383 9.51 -19.08 -2.51
C PRO A 383 9.57 -17.59 -2.17
N ARG A 384 8.66 -17.12 -1.32
CA ARG A 384 8.66 -15.74 -0.84
C ARG A 384 8.68 -14.73 -2.00
N SER A 385 7.82 -14.94 -3.01
CA SER A 385 7.80 -14.12 -4.23
C SER A 385 6.39 -13.76 -4.67
N ILE A 386 6.31 -12.72 -5.48
CA ILE A 386 5.09 -12.29 -6.18
C ILE A 386 5.42 -12.25 -7.67
N ILE A 387 4.52 -12.81 -8.49
CA ILE A 387 4.57 -12.73 -9.94
C ILE A 387 3.33 -11.97 -10.42
N ILE A 388 3.50 -11.06 -11.38
CA ILE A 388 2.40 -10.37 -12.06
C ILE A 388 2.40 -10.76 -13.52
N LEU A 389 1.23 -11.19 -14.00
CA LEU A 389 0.97 -11.43 -15.42
C LEU A 389 -0.08 -10.43 -15.90
N THR A 390 0.09 -9.93 -17.13
CA THR A 390 -0.91 -9.12 -17.84
C THR A 390 -1.49 -9.89 -19.01
N GLY A 391 -2.82 -9.90 -19.12
CA GLY A 391 -3.56 -10.53 -20.21
C GLY A 391 -3.84 -9.54 -21.34
N LYS A 392 -3.07 -9.65 -22.42
CA LYS A 392 -3.14 -8.74 -23.57
C LYS A 392 -3.52 -9.47 -24.84
N GLN A 393 -4.05 -8.74 -25.84
CA GLN A 393 -4.22 -9.26 -27.18
C GLN A 393 -2.88 -9.79 -27.72
N GLU A 394 -2.89 -10.95 -28.34
CA GLU A 394 -1.68 -11.50 -28.95
C GLU A 394 -1.23 -10.59 -30.11
N LYS A 395 0.00 -10.06 -30.03
CA LYS A 395 0.59 -9.29 -31.13
C LYS A 395 0.70 -10.22 -32.35
N ARG A 396 -0.02 -9.90 -33.45
CA ARG A 396 0.15 -10.62 -34.71
C ARG A 396 1.55 -10.32 -35.24
N GLN A 397 2.30 -11.35 -35.61
CA GLN A 397 3.66 -11.24 -36.18
C GLN A 397 3.77 -10.50 -37.53
N ASN A 398 2.70 -9.84 -38.01
CA ASN A 398 2.62 -9.29 -39.37
C ASN A 398 3.00 -7.80 -39.52
N ASP A 399 3.34 -7.08 -38.44
CA ASP A 399 3.62 -5.63 -38.58
C ASP A 399 5.10 -5.29 -38.86
N GLU A 400 6.01 -6.26 -38.76
CA GLU A 400 7.44 -5.97 -39.09
C GLU A 400 7.78 -6.02 -40.59
N SER A 401 6.88 -6.54 -41.45
CA SER A 401 7.15 -6.63 -42.90
C SER A 401 6.62 -5.44 -43.71
N MET A 402 5.80 -4.56 -43.14
CA MET A 402 5.28 -3.38 -43.85
C MET A 402 6.01 -2.06 -43.56
N ALA A 403 6.95 -2.05 -42.64
CA ALA A 403 7.80 -0.88 -42.38
C ALA A 403 9.13 -0.90 -43.15
N ALA A 404 9.35 -1.90 -44.01
CA ALA A 404 10.56 -2.09 -44.82
C ALA A 404 10.27 -2.10 -46.35
N LEU A 405 9.19 -1.49 -46.77
CA LEU A 405 8.88 -1.14 -48.17
C LEU A 405 8.51 0.35 -48.21
#